data_539aee92339913d5f99ad34198e87762
#
_entry.id   539aee92339913d5f99ad34198e87762
#
_cell.length_a   1.000
_cell.length_b   1.000
_cell.length_c   1.000
_cell.angle_alpha   90.00
_cell.angle_beta   90.00
_cell.angle_gamma   90.00
#
_symmetry.space_group_name_H-M   'P 1'
#
loop_
_entity.id
_entity.type
_entity.pdbx_description
1 polymer ?
#
loop_
_entity_poly.entity_id
_entity_poly.type
_entity_poly.pdbx_seq_one_letter_code
_entity_poly.pdbx_strand_id
1 'polypeptide(L)'
;MRNRRKTGREHRVSKHLLLVAGSGRSGTSLFSSVVGNLGFHVPRPWVKADDSNPRGFGEPQWVVDRHTQYLRQANVHASDARPTAWADTARLCLDEQVSTEVRLWLEEQFSGHERVLIKDPRLLWFLPLWRRVGEELDANVHVVTMLRHPAEVVRSKLHWYHNMTLFDANRAAGWLNTMLFTERATRDHRRAYVRFEDLLEDWTQPIARVSAQLEVPSLVNARAREQLSADSIVDSSLHRSKATWEDLDVPKGLIHLIERAWEDLLSLADPEVDGGDEAVFDRLDAYREEYVSFYRHAEHVAQSTTLAATRPLLQKKSSRAVAAKPSAAARLATAQPNRPVSPPLTQPEPPPNSRWGLARRLIPARARNLIPLRVKRALAELFG
;
A
#
# COMPACT_ATOMS: atom_id res chain seq x y z
N MET A 1 49.55 -44.87 1.60
CA MET A 1 48.64 -44.07 2.48
C MET A 1 47.95 -42.98 1.68
N ARG A 2 46.71 -43.20 1.25
CA ARG A 2 45.90 -42.22 0.50
C ARG A 2 45.01 -41.44 1.48
N ASN A 3 45.33 -40.17 1.66
CA ASN A 3 44.60 -39.25 2.50
C ASN A 3 43.22 -38.91 1.83
N ARG A 4 42.14 -39.51 2.31
CA ARG A 4 40.76 -39.13 1.94
C ARG A 4 40.47 -37.83 2.65
N ARG A 5 40.54 -36.69 1.92
CA ARG A 5 39.90 -35.45 2.34
C ARG A 5 38.40 -35.69 2.34
N LYS A 6 37.80 -35.78 3.53
CA LYS A 6 36.37 -35.65 3.73
C LYS A 6 36.03 -34.17 3.45
N THR A 7 35.47 -33.86 2.28
CA THR A 7 34.78 -32.61 2.06
C THR A 7 33.51 -32.65 2.89
N GLY A 8 33.57 -32.07 4.08
CA GLY A 8 32.38 -31.76 4.85
C GLY A 8 31.54 -30.78 4.04
N ARG A 9 30.44 -31.26 3.46
CA ARG A 9 29.36 -30.43 2.95
C ARG A 9 28.72 -29.83 4.20
N GLU A 10 29.15 -28.63 4.58
CA GLU A 10 28.42 -27.84 5.56
C GLU A 10 26.95 -27.78 5.07
N HIS A 11 26.03 -28.31 5.85
CA HIS A 11 24.59 -28.11 5.63
C HIS A 11 24.34 -26.61 5.82
N ARG A 12 24.42 -25.86 4.72
CA ARG A 12 24.02 -24.46 4.69
C ARG A 12 22.52 -24.48 4.98
N VAL A 13 22.14 -24.08 6.16
CA VAL A 13 20.75 -24.02 6.58
C VAL A 13 20.02 -23.04 5.67
N SER A 14 18.94 -23.49 5.07
CA SER A 14 18.18 -22.72 4.08
C SER A 14 17.37 -21.64 4.80
N LYS A 15 17.64 -20.37 4.51
CA LYS A 15 16.84 -19.25 4.98
C LYS A 15 15.52 -19.19 4.20
N HIS A 16 14.42 -18.89 4.87
CA HIS A 16 13.11 -18.72 4.27
C HIS A 16 12.50 -17.36 4.68
N LEU A 17 12.14 -16.55 3.69
CA LEU A 17 11.39 -15.30 3.87
C LEU A 17 9.97 -15.50 3.37
N LEU A 18 9.00 -15.46 4.27
CA LEU A 18 7.58 -15.55 3.92
C LEU A 18 6.94 -14.16 3.97
N LEU A 19 6.50 -13.67 2.83
CA LEU A 19 5.81 -12.40 2.65
C LEU A 19 4.30 -12.64 2.60
N VAL A 20 3.56 -12.08 3.55
CA VAL A 20 2.09 -12.21 3.60
C VAL A 20 1.47 -10.95 3.02
N ALA A 21 0.95 -11.08 1.80
CA ALA A 21 0.31 -10.03 1.02
C ALA A 21 -1.22 -10.15 1.06
N GLY A 22 -1.89 -9.18 0.47
CA GLY A 22 -3.34 -9.09 0.36
C GLY A 22 -3.87 -7.76 0.89
N SER A 23 -5.10 -7.44 0.50
CA SER A 23 -5.74 -6.23 0.99
C SER A 23 -5.90 -6.28 2.52
N GLY A 24 -5.66 -5.18 3.21
CA GLY A 24 -5.99 -5.10 4.63
C GLY A 24 -7.45 -5.53 4.88
N ARG A 25 -7.72 -6.27 5.95
CA ARG A 25 -9.01 -6.88 6.31
C ARG A 25 -9.35 -8.18 5.54
N SER A 26 -8.38 -8.79 4.87
CA SER A 26 -8.53 -10.09 4.18
C SER A 26 -8.03 -11.30 5.00
N GLY A 27 -7.86 -11.17 6.32
CA GLY A 27 -7.42 -12.29 7.17
C GLY A 27 -5.89 -12.47 7.25
N THR A 28 -5.10 -11.52 6.74
CA THR A 28 -3.63 -11.58 6.80
C THR A 28 -3.07 -11.74 8.21
N SER A 29 -3.71 -11.13 9.23
CA SER A 29 -3.29 -11.27 10.64
C SER A 29 -3.53 -12.69 11.16
N LEU A 30 -4.66 -13.30 10.80
CA LEU A 30 -4.98 -14.68 11.19
C LEU A 30 -3.95 -15.65 10.60
N PHE A 31 -3.70 -15.57 9.30
CA PHE A 31 -2.70 -16.37 8.62
C PHE A 31 -1.32 -16.24 9.26
N SER A 32 -0.87 -14.99 9.50
CA SER A 32 0.43 -14.72 10.14
C SER A 32 0.52 -15.30 11.55
N SER A 33 -0.57 -15.25 12.31
CA SER A 33 -0.62 -15.83 13.65
C SER A 33 -0.51 -17.35 13.61
N VAL A 34 -1.23 -18.02 12.71
CA VAL A 34 -1.13 -19.47 12.51
C VAL A 34 0.30 -19.85 12.14
N VAL A 35 0.87 -19.25 11.11
CA VAL A 35 2.22 -19.58 10.61
C VAL A 35 3.31 -19.22 11.63
N GLY A 36 3.13 -18.13 12.39
CA GLY A 36 4.00 -17.77 13.50
C GLY A 36 4.05 -18.84 14.58
N ASN A 37 2.88 -19.46 14.91
CA ASN A 37 2.81 -20.59 15.86
C ASN A 37 3.39 -21.90 15.28
N LEU A 38 3.46 -22.01 13.96
CA LEU A 38 4.12 -23.12 13.27
C LEU A 38 5.64 -22.91 13.09
N GLY A 39 6.22 -21.92 13.78
CA GLY A 39 7.66 -21.75 13.92
C GLY A 39 8.30 -20.74 12.96
N PHE A 40 7.54 -19.91 12.27
CA PHE A 40 8.10 -18.73 11.62
C PHE A 40 8.28 -17.60 12.63
N HIS A 41 9.44 -16.99 12.59
CA HIS A 41 9.70 -15.79 13.38
C HIS A 41 8.97 -14.58 12.80
N VAL A 42 8.08 -13.96 13.59
CA VAL A 42 7.50 -12.65 13.30
C VAL A 42 8.26 -11.60 14.10
N PRO A 43 9.07 -10.73 13.45
CA PRO A 43 9.94 -9.79 14.15
C PRO A 43 9.20 -8.87 15.12
N ARG A 44 9.82 -8.60 16.27
CA ARG A 44 9.26 -7.72 17.32
C ARG A 44 9.98 -6.37 17.36
N PRO A 45 9.38 -5.32 17.96
CA PRO A 45 8.06 -5.27 18.56
C PRO A 45 6.94 -5.29 17.51
N TRP A 46 5.75 -5.73 17.90
CA TRP A 46 4.57 -5.72 17.04
C TRP A 46 3.74 -4.45 17.24
N VAL A 47 3.02 -4.04 16.19
CA VAL A 47 1.96 -3.05 16.31
C VAL A 47 0.97 -3.48 17.39
N LYS A 48 0.64 -2.56 18.30
CA LYS A 48 -0.26 -2.82 19.42
C LYS A 48 -1.65 -3.21 18.92
N ALA A 49 -2.26 -4.17 19.60
CA ALA A 49 -3.66 -4.52 19.40
C ALA A 49 -4.56 -3.31 19.70
N ASP A 50 -5.67 -3.21 18.96
CA ASP A 50 -6.74 -2.23 19.18
C ASP A 50 -8.13 -2.87 19.00
N ASP A 51 -9.19 -2.08 19.12
CA ASP A 51 -10.56 -2.56 19.00
C ASP A 51 -10.85 -3.16 17.62
N SER A 52 -10.15 -2.73 16.58
CA SER A 52 -10.29 -3.28 15.23
C SER A 52 -9.67 -4.67 15.09
N ASN A 53 -8.65 -4.96 15.89
CA ASN A 53 -8.00 -6.28 15.98
C ASN A 53 -7.48 -6.57 17.39
N PRO A 54 -8.37 -6.99 18.32
CA PRO A 54 -8.02 -7.23 19.73
C PRO A 54 -6.97 -8.33 19.93
N ARG A 55 -6.81 -9.25 18.95
CA ARG A 55 -5.81 -10.32 18.98
C ARG A 55 -4.43 -9.85 18.47
N GLY A 56 -4.31 -8.57 18.07
CA GLY A 56 -3.11 -8.00 17.49
C GLY A 56 -2.98 -8.22 15.98
N PHE A 57 -2.11 -7.44 15.39
CA PHE A 57 -1.96 -7.40 13.93
C PHE A 57 -0.93 -8.39 13.41
N GLY A 58 0.04 -8.82 14.24
CA GLY A 58 1.18 -9.62 13.79
C GLY A 58 2.04 -8.85 12.77
N GLU A 59 2.10 -7.52 12.92
CA GLU A 59 2.86 -6.60 12.05
C GLU A 59 4.09 -6.11 12.81
N PRO A 60 5.32 -6.35 12.29
CA PRO A 60 6.51 -5.75 12.88
C PRO A 60 6.43 -4.22 12.83
N GLN A 61 6.59 -3.55 13.97
CA GLN A 61 6.47 -2.09 14.08
C GLN A 61 7.43 -1.38 13.13
N TRP A 62 8.67 -1.86 13.05
CA TRP A 62 9.68 -1.29 12.15
C TRP A 62 9.20 -1.31 10.69
N VAL A 63 8.64 -2.43 10.22
CA VAL A 63 8.12 -2.57 8.84
C VAL A 63 6.98 -1.59 8.59
N VAL A 64 6.05 -1.49 9.53
CA VAL A 64 4.91 -0.55 9.43
C VAL A 64 5.37 0.90 9.37
N ASP A 65 6.35 1.28 10.20
CA ASP A 65 6.88 2.64 10.22
C ASP A 65 7.59 2.97 8.90
N ARG A 66 8.42 2.06 8.37
CA ARG A 66 9.12 2.23 7.10
C ARG A 66 8.16 2.27 5.91
N HIS A 67 7.25 1.33 5.81
CA HIS A 67 6.25 1.34 4.73
C HIS A 67 5.38 2.60 4.77
N THR A 68 5.00 3.07 5.98
CA THR A 68 4.26 4.32 6.13
C THR A 68 5.07 5.52 5.66
N GLN A 69 6.35 5.57 6.00
CA GLN A 69 7.27 6.62 5.54
C GLN A 69 7.42 6.59 4.01
N TYR A 70 7.66 5.41 3.42
CA TYR A 70 7.85 5.23 1.99
C TYR A 70 6.59 5.60 1.19
N LEU A 71 5.41 5.19 1.65
CA LEU A 71 4.15 5.60 1.03
C LEU A 71 3.94 7.11 1.07
N ARG A 72 4.30 7.77 2.18
CA ARG A 72 4.27 9.24 2.27
C ARG A 72 5.24 9.90 1.29
N GLN A 73 6.45 9.38 1.13
CA GLN A 73 7.44 9.87 0.16
C GLN A 73 6.94 9.72 -1.28
N ALA A 74 6.30 8.60 -1.59
CA ALA A 74 5.70 8.34 -2.89
C ALA A 74 4.38 9.09 -3.12
N ASN A 75 3.81 9.74 -2.10
CA ASN A 75 2.45 10.29 -2.13
C ASN A 75 1.40 9.25 -2.53
N VAL A 76 1.51 8.05 -1.97
CA VAL A 76 0.63 6.90 -2.21
C VAL A 76 -0.12 6.54 -0.94
N HIS A 77 -1.40 6.22 -1.07
CA HIS A 77 -2.24 5.72 0.02
C HIS A 77 -2.16 4.19 0.10
N ALA A 78 -2.27 3.61 1.30
CA ALA A 78 -2.21 2.15 1.48
C ALA A 78 -3.26 1.37 0.65
N SER A 79 -4.42 1.98 0.39
CA SER A 79 -5.47 1.45 -0.51
C SER A 79 -5.67 2.39 -1.69
N ASP A 80 -4.60 2.81 -2.35
CA ASP A 80 -4.63 3.76 -3.45
C ASP A 80 -5.35 3.18 -4.67
N ALA A 81 -6.33 3.91 -5.16
CA ALA A 81 -7.08 3.51 -6.36
C ALA A 81 -6.41 3.94 -7.67
N ARG A 82 -5.41 4.83 -7.62
CA ARG A 82 -4.73 5.32 -8.81
C ARG A 82 -3.87 4.23 -9.44
N PRO A 83 -4.06 3.87 -10.71
CA PRO A 83 -3.19 2.90 -11.39
C PRO A 83 -1.72 3.35 -11.43
N THR A 84 -1.47 4.66 -11.43
CA THR A 84 -0.10 5.23 -11.47
C THR A 84 0.65 5.11 -10.14
N ALA A 85 -0.03 4.84 -9.03
CA ALA A 85 0.59 4.71 -7.70
C ALA A 85 1.71 3.65 -7.67
N TRP A 86 1.61 2.62 -8.50
CA TRP A 86 2.64 1.59 -8.65
C TRP A 86 3.96 2.12 -9.22
N ALA A 87 3.89 3.05 -10.17
CA ALA A 87 5.10 3.68 -10.72
C ALA A 87 5.75 4.59 -9.67
N ASP A 88 4.95 5.24 -8.81
CA ASP A 88 5.45 6.11 -7.75
C ASP A 88 6.19 5.31 -6.67
N THR A 89 5.65 4.15 -6.26
CA THR A 89 6.31 3.24 -5.29
C THR A 89 7.49 2.48 -5.89
N ALA A 90 7.45 2.13 -7.19
CA ALA A 90 8.54 1.42 -7.86
C ALA A 90 9.87 2.17 -7.79
N ARG A 91 9.85 3.51 -7.82
CA ARG A 91 11.06 4.34 -7.66
C ARG A 91 11.74 4.09 -6.32
N LEU A 92 10.97 3.97 -5.25
CA LEU A 92 11.51 3.66 -3.91
C LEU A 92 11.98 2.20 -3.82
N CYS A 93 11.33 1.28 -4.51
CA CYS A 93 11.81 -0.10 -4.59
C CYS A 93 13.17 -0.22 -5.27
N LEU A 94 13.54 0.73 -6.13
CA LEU A 94 14.84 0.78 -6.83
C LEU A 94 15.87 1.67 -6.12
N ASP A 95 15.49 2.38 -5.07
CA ASP A 95 16.38 3.26 -4.31
C ASP A 95 17.38 2.44 -3.48
N GLU A 96 18.66 2.72 -3.64
CA GLU A 96 19.75 2.01 -2.98
C GLU A 96 19.78 2.21 -1.46
N GLN A 97 19.41 3.39 -0.99
CA GLN A 97 19.37 3.68 0.44
C GLN A 97 18.23 2.91 1.11
N VAL A 98 17.04 2.88 0.47
CA VAL A 98 15.89 2.10 0.91
C VAL A 98 16.22 0.61 0.93
N SER A 99 16.86 0.10 -0.14
CA SER A 99 17.29 -1.29 -0.23
C SER A 99 18.28 -1.67 0.87
N THR A 100 19.28 -0.82 1.11
CA THR A 100 20.29 -1.04 2.15
C THR A 100 19.66 -1.06 3.55
N GLU A 101 18.73 -0.15 3.83
CA GLU A 101 18.03 -0.08 5.11
C GLU A 101 17.23 -1.38 5.38
N VAL A 102 16.47 -1.85 4.39
CA VAL A 102 15.70 -3.11 4.49
C VAL A 102 16.63 -4.30 4.61
N ARG A 103 17.72 -4.34 3.85
CA ARG A 103 18.71 -5.42 3.87
C ARG A 103 19.36 -5.57 5.24
N LEU A 104 19.86 -4.48 5.83
CA LEU A 104 20.51 -4.52 7.16
C LEU A 104 19.54 -5.00 8.24
N TRP A 105 18.31 -4.52 8.21
CA TRP A 105 17.29 -4.96 9.16
C TRP A 105 16.93 -6.43 8.98
N LEU A 106 16.76 -6.90 7.74
CA LEU A 106 16.40 -8.29 7.46
C LEU A 106 17.56 -9.25 7.77
N GLU A 107 18.81 -8.84 7.52
CA GLU A 107 20.01 -9.57 7.89
C GLU A 107 20.10 -9.79 9.42
N GLU A 108 19.75 -8.77 10.21
CA GLU A 108 19.64 -8.88 11.67
C GLU A 108 18.60 -9.93 12.06
N GLN A 109 17.41 -9.95 11.42
CA GLN A 109 16.39 -10.96 11.72
C GLN A 109 16.89 -12.38 11.41
N PHE A 110 17.60 -12.56 10.29
CA PHE A 110 18.18 -13.84 9.91
C PHE A 110 19.39 -14.26 10.75
N SER A 111 20.00 -13.37 11.52
CA SER A 111 21.09 -13.73 12.43
C SER A 111 20.65 -14.68 13.56
N GLY A 112 19.38 -14.59 13.94
CA GLY A 112 18.79 -15.43 15.01
C GLY A 112 17.75 -16.44 14.53
N HIS A 113 17.31 -16.36 13.27
CA HIS A 113 16.17 -17.13 12.78
C HIS A 113 16.34 -17.56 11.33
N GLU A 114 16.11 -18.83 11.03
CA GLU A 114 16.15 -19.35 9.66
C GLU A 114 14.89 -19.04 8.85
N ARG A 115 13.78 -18.81 9.53
CA ARG A 115 12.46 -18.59 8.95
C ARG A 115 11.85 -17.29 9.47
N VAL A 116 11.72 -16.32 8.60
CA VAL A 116 11.20 -14.99 8.92
C VAL A 116 9.91 -14.75 8.15
N LEU A 117 8.89 -14.26 8.84
CA LEU A 117 7.61 -13.87 8.27
C LEU A 117 7.43 -12.35 8.37
N ILE A 118 7.15 -11.72 7.24
CA ILE A 118 6.80 -10.30 7.17
C ILE A 118 5.36 -10.14 6.73
N LYS A 119 4.58 -9.47 7.55
CA LYS A 119 3.19 -9.12 7.28
C LYS A 119 2.93 -7.65 7.58
N ASP A 120 2.47 -6.94 6.58
CA ASP A 120 1.92 -5.59 6.66
C ASP A 120 1.01 -5.37 5.44
N PRO A 121 -0.22 -4.84 5.56
CA PRO A 121 -1.08 -4.56 4.41
C PRO A 121 -0.46 -3.64 3.35
N ARG A 122 0.58 -2.87 3.71
CA ARG A 122 1.33 -1.98 2.78
C ARG A 122 2.42 -2.72 2.02
N LEU A 123 2.78 -3.93 2.46
CA LEU A 123 3.81 -4.77 1.85
C LEU A 123 3.59 -4.97 0.35
N LEU A 124 2.33 -5.08 -0.08
CA LEU A 124 1.99 -5.25 -1.49
C LEU A 124 2.63 -4.18 -2.40
N TRP A 125 2.81 -2.95 -1.93
CA TRP A 125 3.46 -1.86 -2.67
C TRP A 125 4.97 -2.01 -2.80
N PHE A 126 5.58 -2.84 -1.95
CA PHE A 126 7.03 -3.02 -1.82
C PHE A 126 7.48 -4.46 -2.05
N LEU A 127 6.63 -5.33 -2.60
CA LEU A 127 6.99 -6.72 -2.90
C LEU A 127 8.28 -6.86 -3.71
N PRO A 128 8.52 -6.06 -4.77
CA PRO A 128 9.78 -6.15 -5.52
C PRO A 128 11.02 -5.83 -4.68
N LEU A 129 10.91 -4.90 -3.74
CA LEU A 129 12.00 -4.55 -2.82
C LEU A 129 12.32 -5.71 -1.87
N TRP A 130 11.30 -6.23 -1.18
CA TRP A 130 11.47 -7.31 -0.21
C TRP A 130 11.98 -8.60 -0.85
N ARG A 131 11.51 -8.89 -2.05
CA ARG A 131 11.96 -10.05 -2.82
C ARG A 131 13.45 -9.93 -3.17
N ARG A 132 13.83 -8.83 -3.83
CA ARG A 132 15.24 -8.59 -4.19
C ARG A 132 16.16 -8.66 -2.97
N VAL A 133 15.82 -7.98 -1.88
CA VAL A 133 16.63 -8.00 -0.67
C VAL A 133 16.70 -9.39 -0.04
N GLY A 134 15.60 -10.15 -0.04
CA GLY A 134 15.62 -11.55 0.44
C GLY A 134 16.54 -12.43 -0.39
N GLU A 135 16.50 -12.31 -1.71
CA GLU A 135 17.35 -13.04 -2.65
C GLU A 135 18.84 -12.65 -2.48
N GLU A 136 19.15 -11.37 -2.30
CA GLU A 136 20.50 -10.88 -1.99
C GLU A 136 21.07 -11.48 -0.69
N LEU A 137 20.22 -11.86 0.26
CA LEU A 137 20.58 -12.53 1.51
C LEU A 137 20.58 -14.07 1.43
N ASP A 138 20.52 -14.62 0.22
CA ASP A 138 20.41 -16.08 -0.03
C ASP A 138 19.17 -16.72 0.64
N ALA A 139 18.07 -16.00 0.78
CA ALA A 139 16.83 -16.55 1.31
C ALA A 139 15.91 -17.04 0.19
N ASN A 140 15.22 -18.17 0.43
CA ASN A 140 14.09 -18.59 -0.39
C ASN A 140 12.91 -17.66 -0.06
N VAL A 141 12.53 -16.82 -1.03
CA VAL A 141 11.45 -15.87 -0.86
C VAL A 141 10.15 -16.48 -1.36
N HIS A 142 9.13 -16.46 -0.52
CA HIS A 142 7.81 -16.99 -0.77
C HIS A 142 6.76 -15.89 -0.55
N VAL A 143 5.71 -15.87 -1.37
CA VAL A 143 4.60 -14.93 -1.21
C VAL A 143 3.30 -15.68 -1.01
N VAL A 144 2.57 -15.35 0.06
CA VAL A 144 1.18 -15.82 0.26
C VAL A 144 0.25 -14.63 0.15
N THR A 145 -0.72 -14.72 -0.75
CA THR A 145 -1.74 -13.69 -0.95
C THR A 145 -3.06 -14.14 -0.33
N MET A 146 -3.53 -13.40 0.66
CA MET A 146 -4.82 -13.66 1.30
C MET A 146 -5.96 -13.10 0.46
N LEU A 147 -6.96 -13.95 0.18
CA LEU A 147 -8.18 -13.63 -0.54
C LEU A 147 -9.37 -13.55 0.43
N ARG A 148 -10.17 -12.51 0.27
CA ARG A 148 -11.47 -12.36 0.92
C ARG A 148 -12.38 -11.57 0.00
N HIS A 149 -13.69 -11.90 0.01
CA HIS A 149 -14.66 -11.25 -0.87
C HIS A 149 -14.56 -9.71 -0.80
N PRO A 150 -14.43 -9.01 -1.94
CA PRO A 150 -14.14 -7.57 -1.95
C PRO A 150 -15.21 -6.72 -1.25
N ALA A 151 -16.50 -7.07 -1.35
CA ALA A 151 -17.55 -6.34 -0.63
C ALA A 151 -17.36 -6.42 0.89
N GLU A 152 -16.97 -7.58 1.42
CA GLU A 152 -16.69 -7.75 2.85
C GLU A 152 -15.46 -6.94 3.30
N VAL A 153 -14.43 -6.89 2.46
CA VAL A 153 -13.23 -6.07 2.72
C VAL A 153 -13.59 -4.59 2.76
N VAL A 154 -14.37 -4.10 1.79
CA VAL A 154 -14.82 -2.70 1.73
C VAL A 154 -15.66 -2.36 2.97
N ARG A 155 -16.65 -3.20 3.30
CA ARG A 155 -17.50 -3.02 4.48
C ARG A 155 -16.69 -3.00 5.79
N SER A 156 -15.74 -3.92 5.93
CA SER A 156 -14.86 -3.95 7.11
C SER A 156 -13.98 -2.71 7.21
N LYS A 157 -13.47 -2.18 6.09
CA LYS A 157 -12.70 -0.92 6.06
C LYS A 157 -13.57 0.29 6.41
N LEU A 158 -14.83 0.33 5.96
CA LEU A 158 -15.78 1.37 6.32
C LEU A 158 -16.03 1.41 7.82
N HIS A 159 -16.26 0.25 8.43
CA HIS A 159 -16.54 0.15 9.85
C HIS A 159 -15.36 0.65 10.71
N TRP A 160 -14.13 0.24 10.40
CA TRP A 160 -12.97 0.52 11.23
C TRP A 160 -12.18 1.79 10.88
N TYR A 161 -12.30 2.27 9.63
CA TYR A 161 -11.59 3.46 9.13
C TYR A 161 -12.57 4.54 8.65
N HIS A 162 -13.67 4.73 9.39
CA HIS A 162 -14.75 5.68 9.06
C HIS A 162 -14.30 7.15 9.09
N ASN A 163 -13.24 7.49 9.81
CA ASN A 163 -12.65 8.83 9.85
C ASN A 163 -11.88 9.21 8.57
N MET A 164 -11.68 8.26 7.66
CA MET A 164 -11.07 8.54 6.35
C MET A 164 -12.16 8.94 5.36
N THR A 165 -11.95 10.06 4.65
CA THR A 165 -12.88 10.62 3.66
C THR A 165 -12.94 9.84 2.35
N LEU A 166 -12.78 8.52 2.38
CA LEU A 166 -12.82 7.66 1.22
C LEU A 166 -14.20 7.01 1.08
N PHE A 167 -14.83 7.22 -0.07
CA PHE A 167 -16.12 6.60 -0.44
C PHE A 167 -15.95 5.11 -0.75
N ASP A 168 -17.05 4.37 -0.76
CA ASP A 168 -17.10 2.93 -1.02
C ASP A 168 -16.50 2.59 -2.39
N ALA A 169 -16.88 3.36 -3.41
CA ALA A 169 -16.33 3.21 -4.76
C ALA A 169 -14.80 3.34 -4.79
N ASN A 170 -14.21 4.27 -4.02
CA ASN A 170 -12.75 4.42 -3.96
C ASN A 170 -12.10 3.25 -3.23
N ARG A 171 -12.72 2.73 -2.16
CA ARG A 171 -12.22 1.55 -1.43
C ARG A 171 -12.28 0.29 -2.27
N ALA A 172 -13.36 0.12 -3.06
CA ALA A 172 -13.52 -0.98 -4.00
C ALA A 172 -12.49 -0.91 -5.13
N ALA A 173 -12.34 0.26 -5.73
CA ALA A 173 -11.32 0.53 -6.75
C ALA A 173 -9.90 0.30 -6.22
N GLY A 174 -9.60 0.73 -4.99
CA GLY A 174 -8.32 0.48 -4.32
C GLY A 174 -8.07 -1.01 -4.06
N TRP A 175 -9.11 -1.78 -3.72
CA TRP A 175 -9.00 -3.24 -3.62
C TRP A 175 -8.61 -3.85 -4.98
N LEU A 176 -9.33 -3.52 -6.05
CA LEU A 176 -9.05 -4.02 -7.39
C LEU A 176 -7.64 -3.67 -7.85
N ASN A 177 -7.26 -2.39 -7.73
CA ASN A 177 -5.92 -1.92 -8.10
C ASN A 177 -4.83 -2.72 -7.37
N THR A 178 -4.96 -2.87 -6.05
CA THR A 178 -3.94 -3.55 -5.25
C THR A 178 -3.87 -5.05 -5.54
N MET A 179 -5.01 -5.72 -5.75
CA MET A 179 -5.02 -7.17 -5.99
C MET A 179 -4.49 -7.54 -7.38
N LEU A 180 -4.89 -6.81 -8.44
CA LEU A 180 -4.39 -7.04 -9.79
C LEU A 180 -2.87 -6.84 -9.91
N PHE A 181 -2.34 -5.80 -9.24
CA PHE A 181 -0.90 -5.57 -9.25
C PHE A 181 -0.13 -6.55 -8.36
N THR A 182 -0.69 -6.96 -7.22
CA THR A 182 -0.08 -7.99 -6.37
C THR A 182 0.07 -9.30 -7.13
N GLU A 183 -0.98 -9.71 -7.86
CA GLU A 183 -0.93 -10.89 -8.71
C GLU A 183 0.20 -10.76 -9.75
N ARG A 184 0.22 -9.66 -10.49
CA ARG A 184 1.25 -9.41 -11.51
C ARG A 184 2.66 -9.39 -10.94
N ALA A 185 2.87 -8.72 -9.80
CA ALA A 185 4.18 -8.59 -9.15
C ALA A 185 4.73 -9.89 -8.59
N THR A 186 3.91 -10.92 -8.46
CA THR A 186 4.30 -12.21 -7.87
C THR A 186 4.25 -13.38 -8.86
N ARG A 187 3.86 -13.15 -10.12
CA ARG A 187 3.59 -14.19 -11.12
C ARG A 187 4.81 -15.10 -11.38
N ASP A 188 6.00 -14.54 -11.45
CA ASP A 188 7.24 -15.26 -11.76
C ASP A 188 7.92 -15.87 -10.53
N HIS A 189 7.20 -16.00 -9.40
CA HIS A 189 7.76 -16.45 -8.14
C HIS A 189 6.93 -17.55 -7.50
N ARG A 190 7.57 -18.27 -6.55
CA ARG A 190 6.86 -19.21 -5.68
C ARG A 190 5.84 -18.46 -4.84
N ARG A 191 4.59 -18.68 -5.13
CA ARG A 191 3.46 -18.01 -4.50
C ARG A 191 2.33 -18.98 -4.21
N ALA A 192 1.49 -18.62 -3.25
CA ALA A 192 0.25 -19.33 -2.94
C ALA A 192 -0.87 -18.33 -2.66
N TYR A 193 -2.09 -18.74 -2.93
CA TYR A 193 -3.29 -17.98 -2.58
C TYR A 193 -4.08 -18.73 -1.53
N VAL A 194 -4.59 -18.01 -0.53
CA VAL A 194 -5.35 -18.59 0.57
C VAL A 194 -6.66 -17.82 0.75
N ARG A 195 -7.78 -18.53 0.69
CA ARG A 195 -9.10 -17.99 0.98
C ARG A 195 -9.25 -17.82 2.50
N PHE A 196 -9.80 -16.69 2.91
CA PHE A 196 -10.03 -16.41 4.32
C PHE A 196 -11.02 -17.42 4.95
N GLU A 197 -12.05 -17.78 4.21
CA GLU A 197 -13.09 -18.71 4.60
C GLU A 197 -12.50 -20.11 4.87
N ASP A 198 -11.66 -20.63 3.95
CA ASP A 198 -11.00 -21.94 4.12
C ASP A 198 -10.13 -21.96 5.38
N LEU A 199 -9.44 -20.85 5.65
CA LEU A 199 -8.61 -20.74 6.86
C LEU A 199 -9.42 -20.75 8.16
N LEU A 200 -10.68 -20.28 8.12
CA LEU A 200 -11.57 -20.30 9.26
C LEU A 200 -12.26 -21.65 9.45
N GLU A 201 -12.55 -22.35 8.36
CA GLU A 201 -13.23 -23.64 8.38
C GLU A 201 -12.28 -24.74 8.85
N ASP A 202 -11.13 -24.88 8.21
CA ASP A 202 -10.06 -25.81 8.60
C ASP A 202 -8.71 -25.25 8.16
N TRP A 203 -8.00 -24.56 9.06
CA TRP A 203 -6.72 -23.94 8.75
C TRP A 203 -5.65 -24.95 8.30
N THR A 204 -5.79 -26.22 8.64
CA THR A 204 -4.77 -27.26 8.35
C THR A 204 -4.67 -27.53 6.84
N GLN A 205 -5.81 -27.54 6.14
CA GLN A 205 -5.85 -27.79 4.70
C GLN A 205 -5.12 -26.70 3.87
N PRO A 206 -5.46 -25.39 4.00
CA PRO A 206 -4.75 -24.36 3.27
C PRO A 206 -3.27 -24.25 3.67
N ILE A 207 -2.91 -24.52 4.93
CA ILE A 207 -1.50 -24.53 5.36
C ILE A 207 -0.74 -25.69 4.72
N ALA A 208 -1.32 -26.90 4.66
CA ALA A 208 -0.72 -28.05 3.98
C ALA A 208 -0.48 -27.75 2.49
N ARG A 209 -1.47 -27.12 1.81
CA ARG A 209 -1.36 -26.71 0.42
C ARG A 209 -0.25 -25.66 0.23
N VAL A 210 -0.22 -24.61 1.05
CA VAL A 210 0.84 -23.59 1.04
C VAL A 210 2.22 -24.22 1.24
N SER A 211 2.33 -25.16 2.19
CA SER A 211 3.58 -25.90 2.45
C SER A 211 4.07 -26.65 1.21
N ALA A 212 3.18 -27.33 0.51
CA ALA A 212 3.49 -28.08 -0.70
C ALA A 212 3.88 -27.15 -1.86
N GLN A 213 3.05 -26.12 -2.16
CA GLN A 213 3.28 -25.17 -3.26
C GLN A 213 4.57 -24.35 -3.09
N LEU A 214 4.89 -23.97 -1.85
CA LEU A 214 6.08 -23.17 -1.55
C LEU A 214 7.30 -24.01 -1.17
N GLU A 215 7.17 -25.35 -1.13
CA GLU A 215 8.22 -26.25 -0.68
C GLU A 215 8.79 -25.89 0.69
N VAL A 216 7.90 -25.61 1.65
CA VAL A 216 8.25 -25.28 3.04
C VAL A 216 7.75 -26.38 4.00
N PRO A 217 8.42 -27.54 4.05
CA PRO A 217 7.93 -28.72 4.80
C PRO A 217 7.69 -28.47 6.28
N SER A 218 8.34 -27.48 6.85
CA SER A 218 8.21 -27.10 8.25
C SER A 218 6.79 -26.67 8.65
N LEU A 219 5.95 -26.25 7.69
CA LEU A 219 4.57 -25.86 7.99
C LEU A 219 3.66 -27.06 8.28
N VAL A 220 3.94 -28.25 7.74
CA VAL A 220 3.15 -29.48 8.01
C VAL A 220 3.78 -30.37 9.07
N ASN A 221 5.08 -30.20 9.34
CA ASN A 221 5.82 -30.98 10.35
C ASN A 221 5.84 -30.29 11.72
N ALA A 222 4.87 -29.41 11.98
CA ALA A 222 4.74 -28.74 13.26
C ALA A 222 4.50 -29.74 14.39
N ARG A 223 5.12 -29.50 15.53
CA ARG A 223 4.93 -30.32 16.73
C ARG A 223 3.49 -30.19 17.22
N ALA A 224 2.95 -31.26 17.84
CA ALA A 224 1.59 -31.26 18.36
C ALA A 224 1.25 -30.03 19.24
N ARG A 225 2.22 -29.53 20.02
CA ARG A 225 2.08 -28.32 20.84
C ARG A 225 1.87 -27.06 20.00
N GLU A 226 2.58 -26.93 18.86
CA GLU A 226 2.45 -25.81 17.95
C GLU A 226 1.08 -25.84 17.25
N GLN A 227 0.62 -27.01 16.82
CA GLN A 227 -0.71 -27.21 16.25
C GLN A 227 -1.83 -26.84 17.22
N LEU A 228 -1.77 -27.31 18.47
CA LEU A 228 -2.73 -26.94 19.51
C LEU A 228 -2.77 -25.42 19.76
N SER A 229 -1.60 -24.75 19.71
CA SER A 229 -1.54 -23.28 19.82
C SER A 229 -2.19 -22.60 18.62
N ALA A 230 -2.03 -23.14 17.40
CA ALA A 230 -2.68 -22.61 16.21
C ALA A 230 -4.20 -22.80 16.24
N ASP A 231 -4.69 -23.97 16.68
CA ASP A 231 -6.13 -24.25 16.85
C ASP A 231 -6.80 -23.25 17.80
N SER A 232 -6.10 -22.80 18.83
CA SER A 232 -6.64 -21.80 19.76
C SER A 232 -6.78 -20.38 19.16
N ILE A 233 -6.14 -20.13 18.02
CA ILE A 233 -6.12 -18.82 17.35
C ILE A 233 -7.27 -18.70 16.35
N VAL A 234 -7.62 -19.80 15.70
CA VAL A 234 -8.67 -19.83 14.68
C VAL A 234 -10.04 -19.96 15.35
N ASP A 235 -10.94 -19.04 15.04
CA ASP A 235 -12.26 -18.95 15.62
C ASP A 235 -13.23 -18.38 14.58
N SER A 236 -14.31 -19.06 14.31
CA SER A 236 -15.33 -18.66 13.34
C SER A 236 -15.94 -17.27 13.62
N SER A 237 -15.92 -16.82 14.89
CA SER A 237 -16.35 -15.46 15.27
C SER A 237 -15.49 -14.35 14.64
N LEU A 238 -14.33 -14.70 14.06
CA LEU A 238 -13.48 -13.76 13.31
C LEU A 238 -14.09 -13.34 11.97
N HIS A 239 -15.10 -14.07 11.46
CA HIS A 239 -15.88 -13.67 10.29
C HIS A 239 -16.93 -12.61 10.66
N ARG A 240 -16.45 -11.43 11.06
CA ARG A 240 -17.28 -10.35 11.60
C ARG A 240 -18.03 -9.53 10.55
N SER A 241 -17.60 -9.53 9.31
CA SER A 241 -18.20 -8.71 8.24
C SER A 241 -18.69 -9.64 7.13
N LYS A 242 -19.99 -9.84 7.09
CA LYS A 242 -20.70 -10.40 5.94
C LYS A 242 -21.37 -9.24 5.22
N ALA A 243 -21.07 -9.04 3.97
CA ALA A 243 -21.61 -7.94 3.18
C ALA A 243 -21.73 -8.36 1.72
N THR A 244 -22.74 -7.81 1.07
CA THR A 244 -22.94 -7.89 -0.38
C THR A 244 -22.72 -6.52 -1.00
N TRP A 245 -22.69 -6.44 -2.32
CA TRP A 245 -22.58 -5.16 -3.01
C TRP A 245 -23.81 -4.27 -2.84
N GLU A 246 -24.97 -4.84 -2.48
CA GLU A 246 -26.20 -4.10 -2.19
C GLU A 246 -26.07 -3.20 -0.95
N ASP A 247 -25.15 -3.55 -0.07
CA ASP A 247 -24.84 -2.79 1.16
C ASP A 247 -23.92 -1.57 0.92
N LEU A 248 -23.45 -1.36 -0.32
CA LEU A 248 -22.35 -0.45 -0.65
C LEU A 248 -22.71 0.46 -1.84
N ASP A 249 -22.28 1.73 -1.75
CA ASP A 249 -22.41 2.69 -2.85
C ASP A 249 -21.25 2.57 -3.84
N VAL A 250 -21.31 1.55 -4.69
CA VAL A 250 -20.31 1.26 -5.72
C VAL A 250 -20.95 1.19 -7.11
N PRO A 251 -20.39 1.86 -8.13
CA PRO A 251 -20.94 1.83 -9.49
C PRO A 251 -20.98 0.40 -10.05
N LYS A 252 -22.10 0.02 -10.69
CA LYS A 252 -22.31 -1.34 -11.25
C LYS A 252 -21.21 -1.78 -12.21
N GLY A 253 -20.69 -0.88 -13.05
CA GLY A 253 -19.58 -1.20 -13.96
C GLY A 253 -18.30 -1.57 -13.21
N LEU A 254 -18.01 -0.90 -12.09
CA LEU A 254 -16.86 -1.25 -11.26
C LEU A 254 -17.08 -2.57 -10.52
N ILE A 255 -18.29 -2.82 -9.99
CA ILE A 255 -18.65 -4.10 -9.38
C ILE A 255 -18.44 -5.25 -10.37
N HIS A 256 -18.94 -5.13 -11.60
CA HIS A 256 -18.80 -6.17 -12.61
C HIS A 256 -17.32 -6.48 -12.93
N LEU A 257 -16.48 -5.47 -13.03
CA LEU A 257 -15.04 -5.67 -13.23
C LEU A 257 -14.37 -6.35 -12.03
N ILE A 258 -14.75 -5.94 -10.81
CA ILE A 258 -14.22 -6.54 -9.57
C ILE A 258 -14.62 -8.00 -9.44
N GLU A 259 -15.87 -8.35 -9.74
CA GLU A 259 -16.36 -9.74 -9.65
C GLU A 259 -15.63 -10.66 -10.62
N ARG A 260 -15.43 -10.26 -11.87
CA ARG A 260 -14.62 -11.03 -12.83
C ARG A 260 -13.19 -11.25 -12.32
N ALA A 261 -12.56 -10.18 -11.81
CA ALA A 261 -11.22 -10.29 -11.26
C ALA A 261 -11.19 -11.16 -9.99
N TRP A 262 -12.24 -11.12 -9.18
CA TRP A 262 -12.37 -11.93 -7.98
C TRP A 262 -12.48 -13.42 -8.32
N GLU A 263 -13.31 -13.79 -9.29
CA GLU A 263 -13.49 -15.17 -9.76
C GLU A 263 -12.15 -15.75 -10.27
N ASP A 264 -11.41 -15.00 -11.09
CA ASP A 264 -10.11 -15.44 -11.59
C ASP A 264 -9.03 -15.50 -10.48
N LEU A 265 -9.04 -14.57 -9.50
CA LEU A 265 -8.16 -14.66 -8.33
C LEU A 265 -8.50 -15.85 -7.43
N LEU A 266 -9.80 -16.20 -7.30
CA LEU A 266 -10.23 -17.39 -6.57
C LEU A 266 -9.74 -18.67 -7.21
N SER A 267 -9.75 -18.75 -8.54
CA SER A 267 -9.25 -19.93 -9.26
C SER A 267 -7.77 -20.22 -8.98
N LEU A 268 -6.96 -19.15 -8.72
CA LEU A 268 -5.56 -19.31 -8.32
C LEU A 268 -5.38 -19.93 -6.91
N ALA A 269 -6.44 -19.94 -6.09
CA ALA A 269 -6.43 -20.61 -4.81
C ALA A 269 -6.95 -22.06 -4.88
N ASP A 270 -7.31 -22.54 -6.07
CA ASP A 270 -7.78 -23.89 -6.23
C ASP A 270 -6.61 -24.89 -6.17
N PRO A 271 -6.71 -25.98 -5.39
CA PRO A 271 -5.68 -27.00 -5.31
C PRO A 271 -5.35 -27.69 -6.63
N GLU A 272 -6.30 -27.74 -7.57
CA GLU A 272 -6.10 -28.39 -8.86
C GLU A 272 -5.37 -27.54 -9.89
N VAL A 273 -5.20 -26.23 -9.60
CA VAL A 273 -4.48 -25.28 -10.47
C VAL A 273 -3.03 -25.15 -10.00
N ASP A 274 -2.13 -25.94 -10.57
CA ASP A 274 -0.69 -25.84 -10.29
C ASP A 274 -0.07 -24.70 -11.10
N GLY A 275 0.46 -23.70 -10.41
CA GLY A 275 1.24 -22.59 -10.99
C GLY A 275 0.45 -21.51 -11.71
N GLY A 276 -0.83 -21.71 -11.97
CA GLY A 276 -1.74 -20.77 -12.66
C GLY A 276 -1.86 -21.07 -14.17
N ASP A 277 -3.09 -21.00 -14.65
CA ASP A 277 -3.42 -21.09 -16.07
C ASP A 277 -3.03 -19.77 -16.77
N GLU A 278 -2.28 -19.85 -17.86
CA GLU A 278 -1.88 -18.71 -18.68
C GLU A 278 -3.09 -17.88 -19.14
N ALA A 279 -4.21 -18.56 -19.44
CA ALA A 279 -5.48 -17.90 -19.78
C ALA A 279 -6.07 -17.07 -18.62
N VAL A 280 -5.86 -17.47 -17.36
CA VAL A 280 -6.24 -16.66 -16.17
C VAL A 280 -5.38 -15.40 -16.10
N PHE A 281 -4.08 -15.53 -16.37
CA PHE A 281 -3.17 -14.38 -16.35
C PHE A 281 -3.52 -13.37 -17.45
N ASP A 282 -3.83 -13.83 -18.65
CA ASP A 282 -4.25 -12.96 -19.75
C ASP A 282 -5.53 -12.19 -19.41
N ARG A 283 -6.51 -12.85 -18.78
CA ARG A 283 -7.74 -12.18 -18.33
C ARG A 283 -7.46 -11.15 -17.23
N LEU A 284 -6.64 -11.49 -16.24
CA LEU A 284 -6.27 -10.55 -15.17
C LEU A 284 -5.49 -9.33 -15.71
N ASP A 285 -4.66 -9.54 -16.75
CA ASP A 285 -3.98 -8.45 -17.45
C ASP A 285 -4.99 -7.57 -18.22
N ALA A 286 -5.96 -8.17 -18.90
CA ALA A 286 -7.03 -7.43 -19.57
C ALA A 286 -7.89 -6.62 -18.58
N TYR A 287 -8.21 -7.16 -17.39
CA TYR A 287 -8.94 -6.43 -16.36
C TYR A 287 -8.13 -5.26 -15.80
N ARG A 288 -6.81 -5.39 -15.72
CA ARG A 288 -5.94 -4.29 -15.33
C ARG A 288 -6.00 -3.14 -16.35
N GLU A 289 -5.95 -3.45 -17.65
CA GLU A 289 -6.08 -2.45 -18.71
C GLU A 289 -7.46 -1.79 -18.72
N GLU A 290 -8.52 -2.59 -18.55
CA GLU A 290 -9.90 -2.09 -18.43
C GLU A 290 -10.03 -1.15 -17.22
N TYR A 291 -9.44 -1.52 -16.09
CA TYR A 291 -9.43 -0.68 -14.89
C TYR A 291 -8.69 0.65 -15.10
N VAL A 292 -7.53 0.62 -15.74
CA VAL A 292 -6.77 1.84 -16.09
C VAL A 292 -7.61 2.78 -16.95
N SER A 293 -8.32 2.22 -17.94
CA SER A 293 -9.22 3.00 -18.80
C SER A 293 -10.42 3.56 -18.04
N PHE A 294 -11.06 2.72 -17.22
CA PHE A 294 -12.19 3.13 -16.36
C PHE A 294 -11.78 4.28 -15.41
N TYR A 295 -10.66 4.13 -14.71
CA TYR A 295 -10.15 5.15 -13.80
C TYR A 295 -9.85 6.47 -14.50
N ARG A 296 -9.19 6.42 -15.67
CA ARG A 296 -8.88 7.59 -16.49
C ARG A 296 -10.14 8.35 -16.91
N HIS A 297 -11.18 7.64 -17.33
CA HIS A 297 -12.44 8.28 -17.71
C HIS A 297 -13.12 8.95 -16.52
N ALA A 298 -13.15 8.30 -15.36
CA ALA A 298 -13.71 8.89 -14.14
C ALA A 298 -12.93 10.14 -13.72
N GLU A 299 -11.61 10.12 -13.81
CA GLU A 299 -10.73 11.25 -13.52
C GLU A 299 -10.98 12.42 -14.51
N HIS A 300 -11.09 12.14 -15.81
CA HIS A 300 -11.39 13.16 -16.81
C HIS A 300 -12.75 13.85 -16.56
N VAL A 301 -13.77 13.09 -16.18
CA VAL A 301 -15.09 13.66 -15.81
C VAL A 301 -14.95 14.58 -14.60
N ALA A 302 -14.29 14.12 -13.54
CA ALA A 302 -14.09 14.89 -12.32
C ALA A 302 -13.28 16.17 -12.57
N GLN A 303 -12.19 16.09 -13.34
CA GLN A 303 -11.36 17.25 -13.70
C GLN A 303 -12.13 18.23 -14.58
N SER A 304 -12.84 17.75 -15.59
CA SER A 304 -13.64 18.60 -16.49
C SER A 304 -14.69 19.37 -15.73
N THR A 305 -15.40 18.72 -14.80
CA THR A 305 -16.42 19.35 -13.94
C THR A 305 -15.78 20.42 -13.04
N THR A 306 -14.63 20.12 -12.44
CA THR A 306 -13.89 21.06 -11.59
C THR A 306 -13.43 22.29 -12.40
N LEU A 307 -12.88 22.09 -13.60
CA LEU A 307 -12.45 23.16 -14.50
C LEU A 307 -13.63 24.03 -14.93
N ALA A 308 -14.77 23.42 -15.31
CA ALA A 308 -15.98 24.13 -15.69
C ALA A 308 -16.52 24.99 -14.53
N ALA A 309 -16.56 24.45 -13.31
CA ALA A 309 -17.02 25.16 -12.13
C ALA A 309 -16.07 26.31 -11.70
N THR A 310 -14.77 26.17 -11.90
CA THR A 310 -13.76 27.17 -11.48
C THR A 310 -13.49 28.24 -12.55
N ARG A 311 -13.75 27.97 -13.83
CA ARG A 311 -13.50 28.87 -14.95
C ARG A 311 -14.11 30.27 -14.77
N PRO A 312 -15.37 30.45 -14.36
CA PRO A 312 -15.97 31.78 -14.12
C PRO A 312 -15.26 32.56 -13.01
N LEU A 313 -14.77 31.88 -11.98
CA LEU A 313 -14.03 32.49 -10.87
C LEU A 313 -12.65 32.99 -11.32
N LEU A 314 -11.96 32.23 -12.19
CA LEU A 314 -10.68 32.60 -12.75
C LEU A 314 -10.81 33.79 -13.71
N GLN A 315 -11.88 33.82 -14.53
CA GLN A 315 -12.18 34.96 -15.42
C GLN A 315 -12.48 36.23 -14.66
N LYS A 316 -13.33 36.18 -13.60
CA LYS A 316 -13.59 37.32 -12.72
C LYS A 316 -12.30 37.86 -12.07
N LYS A 317 -11.36 36.99 -11.72
CA LYS A 317 -10.11 37.39 -11.10
C LYS A 317 -9.15 38.08 -12.09
N SER A 318 -9.11 37.61 -13.34
CA SER A 318 -8.32 38.23 -14.40
C SER A 318 -8.88 39.60 -14.82
N SER A 319 -10.21 39.72 -14.95
CA SER A 319 -10.90 40.99 -15.25
C SER A 319 -10.70 42.04 -14.15
N ARG A 320 -10.72 41.62 -12.87
CA ARG A 320 -10.42 42.54 -11.75
C ARG A 320 -8.94 42.96 -11.72
N ALA A 321 -8.02 42.04 -12.06
CA ALA A 321 -6.59 42.35 -12.14
C ALA A 321 -6.24 43.32 -13.29
N VAL A 322 -6.96 43.22 -14.42
CA VAL A 322 -6.85 44.15 -15.55
C VAL A 322 -7.48 45.53 -15.23
N ALA A 323 -8.64 45.51 -14.55
CA ALA A 323 -9.30 46.77 -14.12
C ALA A 323 -8.54 47.53 -13.01
N ALA A 324 -7.70 46.80 -12.23
CA ALA A 324 -6.90 47.39 -11.15
C ALA A 324 -5.53 47.95 -11.63
N LYS A 325 -5.19 47.85 -12.92
CA LYS A 325 -4.02 48.51 -13.47
C LYS A 325 -4.42 49.94 -13.86
N PRO A 326 -3.97 50.98 -13.16
CA PRO A 326 -4.23 52.35 -13.57
C PRO A 326 -3.61 52.60 -14.96
N SER A 327 -4.42 53.21 -15.86
CA SER A 327 -3.95 53.54 -17.17
C SER A 327 -2.71 54.47 -17.06
N ALA A 328 -1.74 54.31 -17.97
CA ALA A 328 -0.58 55.21 -18.00
C ALA A 328 -0.94 56.70 -18.06
N ALA A 329 -2.11 57.04 -18.58
CA ALA A 329 -2.67 58.39 -18.60
C ALA A 329 -3.05 58.93 -17.21
N ALA A 330 -3.47 58.08 -16.28
CA ALA A 330 -3.82 58.49 -14.90
C ALA A 330 -2.57 58.73 -14.02
N ARG A 331 -1.40 58.24 -14.44
CA ARG A 331 -0.13 58.47 -13.73
C ARG A 331 0.52 59.84 -14.02
N LEU A 332 0.14 60.50 -15.09
CA LEU A 332 0.67 61.82 -15.47
C LEU A 332 -0.08 62.99 -14.84
N ALA A 333 -1.30 62.73 -14.29
CA ALA A 333 -2.15 63.80 -13.75
C ALA A 333 -1.97 64.09 -12.24
N THR A 334 -1.13 63.37 -11.52
CA THR A 334 -0.92 63.50 -10.07
C THR A 334 0.53 63.68 -9.66
N ALA A 335 1.38 64.27 -10.50
CA ALA A 335 2.74 64.63 -10.12
C ALA A 335 2.72 65.99 -9.36
N GLN A 336 2.51 65.92 -8.05
CA GLN A 336 2.93 66.98 -7.12
C GLN A 336 4.29 66.58 -6.52
N PRO A 337 5.21 67.56 -6.42
CA PRO A 337 6.54 67.27 -5.91
C PRO A 337 6.56 67.29 -4.38
N ASN A 338 7.32 66.34 -3.83
CA ASN A 338 7.87 66.29 -2.47
C ASN A 338 6.95 65.88 -1.29
N ARG A 339 6.89 64.55 -1.08
CA ARG A 339 6.96 63.96 0.24
C ARG A 339 7.83 62.70 0.18
N PRO A 340 8.72 62.40 1.15
CA PRO A 340 9.51 61.19 1.16
C PRO A 340 8.56 59.98 1.41
N VAL A 341 8.50 59.10 0.44
CA VAL A 341 7.76 57.84 0.54
C VAL A 341 8.61 56.86 1.37
N SER A 342 8.16 56.51 2.55
CA SER A 342 8.70 55.38 3.30
C SER A 342 8.56 54.09 2.46
N PRO A 343 9.59 53.22 2.41
CA PRO A 343 9.52 51.98 1.64
C PRO A 343 8.37 51.08 2.14
N PRO A 344 7.70 50.34 1.25
CA PRO A 344 6.65 49.41 1.65
C PRO A 344 7.24 48.38 2.61
N LEU A 345 6.57 48.14 3.74
CA LEU A 345 6.89 47.10 4.67
C LEU A 345 6.88 45.74 3.95
N THR A 346 8.04 45.30 3.55
CA THR A 346 8.28 43.93 3.15
C THR A 346 8.13 43.08 4.42
N GLN A 347 7.13 42.22 4.43
CA GLN A 347 7.02 41.23 5.50
C GLN A 347 8.31 40.39 5.50
N PRO A 348 8.88 40.10 6.68
CA PRO A 348 10.09 39.30 6.75
C PRO A 348 9.83 37.94 6.11
N GLU A 349 10.73 37.50 5.22
CA GLU A 349 10.70 36.14 4.69
C GLU A 349 10.90 35.18 5.86
N PRO A 350 10.14 34.05 5.89
CA PRO A 350 10.32 33.07 6.94
C PRO A 350 11.74 32.52 6.89
N PRO A 351 12.34 32.17 8.04
CA PRO A 351 13.70 31.66 8.10
C PRO A 351 13.85 30.44 7.19
N PRO A 352 14.95 30.29 6.45
CA PRO A 352 15.15 29.28 5.41
C PRO A 352 15.03 27.84 5.89
N ASN A 353 15.16 27.61 7.20
CA ASN A 353 15.10 26.29 7.85
C ASN A 353 13.77 26.03 8.55
N SER A 354 12.76 26.90 8.46
CA SER A 354 11.42 26.60 8.97
C SER A 354 10.73 25.57 8.06
N ARG A 355 9.87 24.74 8.65
CA ARG A 355 9.05 23.75 7.88
C ARG A 355 8.26 24.44 6.73
N TRP A 356 7.79 25.64 6.95
CA TRP A 356 7.14 26.46 5.94
C TRP A 356 8.12 26.95 4.86
N GLY A 357 9.34 27.35 5.23
CA GLY A 357 10.40 27.73 4.29
C GLY A 357 10.78 26.58 3.36
N LEU A 358 10.84 25.35 3.88
CA LEU A 358 11.10 24.12 3.11
C LEU A 358 9.91 23.78 2.18
N ALA A 359 8.68 23.81 2.70
CA ALA A 359 7.47 23.55 1.90
C ALA A 359 7.31 24.57 0.76
N ARG A 360 7.66 25.85 0.99
CA ARG A 360 7.62 26.90 -0.03
C ARG A 360 8.61 26.66 -1.18
N ARG A 361 9.76 26.00 -0.94
CA ARG A 361 10.74 25.66 -1.98
C ARG A 361 10.22 24.61 -2.96
N LEU A 362 9.32 23.72 -2.51
CA LEU A 362 8.72 22.68 -3.34
C LEU A 362 7.60 23.21 -4.26
N ILE A 363 7.11 24.44 -4.03
CA ILE A 363 6.09 25.06 -4.87
C ILE A 363 6.78 25.88 -5.96
N PRO A 364 6.52 25.62 -7.27
CA PRO A 364 7.05 26.41 -8.36
C PRO A 364 6.77 27.90 -8.19
N ALA A 365 7.74 28.75 -8.49
CA ALA A 365 7.65 30.20 -8.25
C ALA A 365 6.38 30.85 -8.86
N ARG A 366 5.93 30.35 -10.00
CA ARG A 366 4.68 30.81 -10.67
C ARG A 366 3.42 30.43 -9.88
N ALA A 367 3.42 29.31 -9.17
CA ALA A 367 2.28 28.84 -8.36
C ALA A 367 2.21 29.53 -6.99
N ARG A 368 3.33 30.02 -6.44
CA ARG A 368 3.36 30.70 -5.12
C ARG A 368 2.49 31.94 -5.06
N ASN A 369 2.39 32.67 -6.19
CA ASN A 369 1.60 33.88 -6.28
C ASN A 369 0.10 33.62 -6.41
N LEU A 370 -0.31 32.35 -6.70
CA LEU A 370 -1.69 31.94 -6.85
C LEU A 370 -2.33 31.45 -5.53
N ILE A 371 -1.50 31.23 -4.50
CA ILE A 371 -2.00 30.79 -3.19
C ILE A 371 -2.60 31.99 -2.44
N PRO A 372 -3.89 31.96 -2.06
CA PRO A 372 -4.53 33.03 -1.32
C PRO A 372 -3.84 33.33 0.01
N LEU A 373 -3.83 34.58 0.45
CA LEU A 373 -3.16 35.01 1.68
C LEU A 373 -3.69 34.25 2.93
N ARG A 374 -4.99 33.93 2.96
CA ARG A 374 -5.60 33.14 4.04
C ARG A 374 -5.03 31.72 4.11
N VAL A 375 -4.80 31.10 2.96
CA VAL A 375 -4.20 29.75 2.88
C VAL A 375 -2.72 29.82 3.27
N LYS A 376 -1.99 30.86 2.87
CA LYS A 376 -0.60 31.07 3.29
C LYS A 376 -0.47 31.25 4.81
N ARG A 377 -1.43 31.97 5.45
CA ARG A 377 -1.46 32.10 6.91
C ARG A 377 -1.76 30.78 7.62
N ALA A 378 -2.81 30.07 7.18
CA ALA A 378 -3.14 28.75 7.74
C ALA A 378 -2.01 27.74 7.60
N LEU A 379 -1.29 27.75 6.47
CA LEU A 379 -0.10 26.91 6.28
C LEU A 379 1.08 27.35 7.14
N ALA A 380 1.26 28.65 7.38
CA ALA A 380 2.29 29.14 8.28
C ALA A 380 1.99 28.82 9.76
N GLU A 381 0.73 28.78 10.16
CA GLU A 381 0.29 28.37 11.50
C GLU A 381 0.39 26.85 11.72
N LEU A 382 0.20 26.04 10.65
CA LEU A 382 0.32 24.59 10.71
C LEU A 382 1.77 24.07 10.68
N PHE A 383 2.70 24.84 10.12
CA PHE A 383 4.08 24.42 9.85
C PHE A 383 5.13 25.38 10.45
N GLY A 384 4.69 26.34 11.24
CA GLY A 384 5.55 27.31 11.95
C GLY A 384 6.23 26.77 13.20
#